data_238073609081b69cb126ea7ca391e8f4
#
_entry.id   238073609081b69cb126ea7ca391e8f4
#
_cell.length_a   1.000
_cell.length_b   1.000
_cell.length_c   1.000
_cell.angle_alpha   90.00
_cell.angle_beta   90.00
_cell.angle_gamma   90.00
#
_symmetry.space_group_name_H-M   'P 1'
#
loop_
_entity.id
_entity.type
_entity.pdbx_description
1 polymer ?
#
loop_
_entity_poly.entity_id
_entity_poly.type
_entity_poly.pdbx_seq_one_letter_code
_entity_poly.pdbx_strand_id
1 'polypeptide(L)'
;QPVWKLAGLPPPQPLITAYTLSVDSPENLAAAAESQKWRPLLKLKLAGQRDLQCVAAVRANAPASRLIIDANEAWSQRDYEELTPEMVRLGVEMLEQPFSAGADACLASLPKLLPVCADESCHDTKSLDRLIGLYEVVNLKLDKTGGLTEALKMKALASQHGFEVMVGCMVGTSLAMAPAFFLAQ
;
A
#
# COMPACT_ATOMS: atom_id res chain seq x y z
N GLN A 1 8.97 0.31 -31.20
CA GLN A 1 8.90 -0.83 -30.26
C GLN A 1 8.03 -0.47 -29.08
N PRO A 2 7.31 -1.44 -28.46
CA PRO A 2 6.54 -1.17 -27.24
C PRO A 2 7.44 -0.77 -26.08
N VAL A 3 6.94 0.08 -25.17
CA VAL A 3 7.70 0.61 -24.02
C VAL A 3 8.26 -0.49 -23.12
N TRP A 4 7.48 -1.53 -22.84
CA TRP A 4 7.93 -2.66 -22.03
C TRP A 4 9.16 -3.35 -22.62
N LYS A 5 9.23 -3.50 -23.95
CA LYS A 5 10.37 -4.10 -24.63
C LYS A 5 11.61 -3.20 -24.59
N LEU A 6 11.44 -1.88 -24.72
CA LEU A 6 12.53 -0.91 -24.54
C LEU A 6 13.08 -0.88 -23.12
N ALA A 7 12.21 -1.10 -22.14
CA ALA A 7 12.56 -1.17 -20.73
C ALA A 7 13.12 -2.55 -20.28
N GLY A 8 13.23 -3.52 -21.20
CA GLY A 8 13.70 -4.87 -20.86
C GLY A 8 12.72 -5.67 -20.00
N LEU A 9 11.44 -5.29 -20.01
CA LEU A 9 10.39 -5.94 -19.23
C LEU A 9 9.68 -7.03 -20.05
N PRO A 10 9.02 -8.01 -19.41
CA PRO A 10 8.18 -8.98 -20.08
C PRO A 10 6.95 -8.32 -20.72
N PRO A 11 6.27 -9.00 -21.67
CA PRO A 11 4.96 -8.56 -22.13
C PRO A 11 3.98 -8.42 -20.97
N PRO A 12 3.19 -7.32 -20.92
CA PRO A 12 2.28 -7.07 -19.82
C PRO A 12 1.20 -8.14 -19.70
N GLN A 13 0.92 -8.55 -18.47
CA GLN A 13 -0.13 -9.50 -18.11
C GLN A 13 -1.22 -8.81 -17.28
N PRO A 14 -2.44 -9.37 -17.19
CA PRO A 14 -3.45 -8.87 -16.28
C PRO A 14 -2.95 -8.80 -14.83
N LEU A 15 -3.25 -7.70 -14.14
CA LEU A 15 -2.90 -7.49 -12.73
C LEU A 15 -4.16 -7.28 -11.89
N ILE A 16 -4.14 -7.78 -10.67
CA ILE A 16 -5.13 -7.41 -9.66
C ILE A 16 -4.77 -6.02 -9.14
N THR A 17 -5.69 -5.07 -9.30
CA THR A 17 -5.54 -3.73 -8.75
C THR A 17 -6.41 -3.54 -7.52
N ALA A 18 -5.91 -2.84 -6.52
CA ALA A 18 -6.70 -2.44 -5.38
C ALA A 18 -7.69 -1.32 -5.76
N TYR A 19 -8.96 -1.51 -5.40
CA TYR A 19 -9.93 -0.42 -5.47
C TYR A 19 -9.91 0.34 -4.14
N THR A 20 -9.65 1.63 -4.20
CA THR A 20 -9.51 2.47 -2.99
C THR A 20 -10.87 2.98 -2.51
N LEU A 21 -11.16 2.70 -1.24
CA LEU A 21 -12.21 3.35 -0.46
C LEU A 21 -11.57 4.51 0.28
N SER A 22 -12.02 5.73 -0.02
CA SER A 22 -11.52 6.95 0.61
C SER A 22 -11.98 7.07 2.06
N VAL A 23 -11.33 7.94 2.84
CA VAL A 23 -11.73 8.25 4.22
C VAL A 23 -13.18 8.71 4.26
N ASP A 24 -14.01 8.02 5.05
CA ASP A 24 -15.43 8.33 5.23
C ASP A 24 -15.96 7.74 6.56
N SER A 25 -17.23 7.93 6.87
CA SER A 25 -17.87 7.30 8.01
C SER A 25 -18.00 5.79 7.82
N PRO A 26 -18.04 4.98 8.90
CA PRO A 26 -18.27 3.54 8.79
C PRO A 26 -19.53 3.17 8.00
N GLU A 27 -20.59 3.97 8.12
CA GLU A 27 -21.86 3.76 7.43
C GLU A 27 -21.71 3.94 5.90
N ASN A 28 -21.02 5.00 5.47
CA ASN A 28 -20.72 5.25 4.06
C ASN A 28 -19.76 4.22 3.49
N LEU A 29 -18.75 3.83 4.28
CA LEU A 29 -17.80 2.78 3.90
C LEU A 29 -18.47 1.40 3.77
N ALA A 30 -19.46 1.07 4.62
CA ALA A 30 -20.27 -0.12 4.49
C ALA A 30 -21.01 -0.16 3.14
N ALA A 31 -21.67 0.94 2.77
CA ALA A 31 -22.38 1.07 1.50
C ALA A 31 -21.43 1.01 0.29
N ALA A 32 -20.28 1.67 0.38
CA ALA A 32 -19.24 1.62 -0.64
C ALA A 32 -18.67 0.21 -0.81
N ALA A 33 -18.37 -0.49 0.28
CA ALA A 33 -17.89 -1.86 0.28
C ALA A 33 -18.91 -2.82 -0.33
N GLU A 34 -20.18 -2.73 0.03
CA GLU A 34 -21.26 -3.52 -0.54
C GLU A 34 -21.35 -3.34 -2.07
N SER A 35 -21.24 -2.10 -2.55
CA SER A 35 -21.26 -1.80 -3.99
C SER A 35 -20.05 -2.35 -4.75
N GLN A 36 -18.92 -2.55 -4.07
CA GLN A 36 -17.64 -2.99 -4.65
C GLN A 36 -17.22 -4.40 -4.21
N LYS A 37 -18.06 -5.15 -3.50
CA LYS A 37 -17.73 -6.49 -2.95
C LYS A 37 -17.35 -7.55 -3.98
N TRP A 38 -17.61 -7.29 -5.25
CA TRP A 38 -17.20 -8.15 -6.37
C TRP A 38 -15.72 -7.98 -6.73
N ARG A 39 -15.06 -6.94 -6.23
CA ARG A 39 -13.65 -6.69 -6.48
C ARG A 39 -12.78 -7.60 -5.64
N PRO A 40 -11.71 -8.19 -6.21
CA PRO A 40 -10.86 -9.12 -5.49
C PRO A 40 -10.03 -8.46 -4.39
N LEU A 41 -9.73 -7.15 -4.49
CA LEU A 41 -8.88 -6.42 -3.55
C LEU A 41 -9.42 -5.00 -3.33
N LEU A 42 -9.63 -4.66 -2.05
CA LEU A 42 -9.98 -3.32 -1.60
C LEU A 42 -8.82 -2.73 -0.81
N LYS A 43 -8.55 -1.45 -1.02
CA LYS A 43 -7.65 -0.63 -0.18
C LYS A 43 -8.49 0.38 0.58
N LEU A 44 -8.39 0.41 1.90
CA LEU A 44 -9.10 1.35 2.74
C LEU A 44 -8.17 2.42 3.28
N LYS A 45 -8.47 3.69 2.99
CA LYS A 45 -7.76 4.82 3.60
C LYS A 45 -8.32 5.14 4.97
N LEU A 46 -7.41 5.34 5.93
CA LEU A 46 -7.70 5.59 7.34
C LEU A 46 -7.24 7.00 7.72
N ALA A 47 -7.72 7.49 8.87
CA ALA A 47 -7.41 8.85 9.36
C ALA A 47 -7.20 8.90 10.89
N GLY A 48 -6.97 7.75 11.54
CA GLY A 48 -6.74 7.61 12.97
C GLY A 48 -8.01 7.46 13.80
N GLN A 49 -9.07 8.23 13.50
CA GLN A 49 -10.31 8.15 14.24
C GLN A 49 -11.26 7.09 13.67
N ARG A 50 -11.81 6.23 14.55
CA ARG A 50 -12.77 5.19 14.19
C ARG A 50 -12.25 4.15 13.17
N ASP A 51 -10.94 4.03 13.01
CA ASP A 51 -10.32 3.15 12.01
C ASP A 51 -10.80 1.69 12.15
N LEU A 52 -10.86 1.18 13.40
CA LEU A 52 -11.37 -0.17 13.66
C LEU A 52 -12.82 -0.35 13.18
N GLN A 53 -13.69 0.63 13.47
CA GLN A 53 -15.08 0.59 13.03
C GLN A 53 -15.19 0.65 11.50
N CYS A 54 -14.36 1.46 10.86
CA CYS A 54 -14.29 1.57 9.40
C CYS A 54 -13.91 0.25 8.75
N VAL A 55 -12.83 -0.38 9.23
CA VAL A 55 -12.36 -1.68 8.70
C VAL A 55 -13.38 -2.79 8.95
N ALA A 56 -13.99 -2.82 10.15
CA ALA A 56 -15.03 -3.80 10.48
C ALA A 56 -16.27 -3.65 9.58
N ALA A 57 -16.69 -2.41 9.29
CA ALA A 57 -17.81 -2.13 8.38
C ALA A 57 -17.52 -2.60 6.95
N VAL A 58 -16.31 -2.34 6.44
CA VAL A 58 -15.89 -2.81 5.12
C VAL A 58 -15.85 -4.34 5.07
N ARG A 59 -15.22 -5.00 6.06
CA ARG A 59 -15.15 -6.46 6.12
C ARG A 59 -16.52 -7.12 6.17
N ALA A 60 -17.45 -6.58 6.95
CA ALA A 60 -18.82 -7.12 7.06
C ALA A 60 -19.57 -7.06 5.73
N ASN A 61 -19.33 -6.06 4.89
CA ASN A 61 -20.03 -5.83 3.62
C ASN A 61 -19.27 -6.33 2.37
N ALA A 62 -17.99 -6.67 2.50
CA ALA A 62 -17.16 -7.27 1.44
C ALA A 62 -16.35 -8.47 1.99
N PRO A 63 -17.02 -9.54 2.47
CA PRO A 63 -16.35 -10.63 3.20
C PRO A 63 -15.36 -11.43 2.34
N ALA A 64 -15.57 -11.50 1.02
CA ALA A 64 -14.71 -12.24 0.10
C ALA A 64 -13.56 -11.43 -0.49
N SER A 65 -13.57 -10.11 -0.34
CA SER A 65 -12.50 -9.26 -0.85
C SER A 65 -11.26 -9.35 0.04
N ARG A 66 -10.09 -9.42 -0.55
CA ARG A 66 -8.83 -9.16 0.13
C ARG A 66 -8.82 -7.70 0.58
N LEU A 67 -8.20 -7.41 1.71
CA LEU A 67 -8.24 -6.07 2.29
C LEU A 67 -6.86 -5.62 2.72
N ILE A 68 -6.44 -4.46 2.22
CA ILE A 68 -5.27 -3.73 2.67
C ILE A 68 -5.70 -2.37 3.22
N ILE A 69 -4.98 -1.85 4.18
CA ILE A 69 -5.28 -0.57 4.81
C ILE A 69 -4.10 0.39 4.68
N ASP A 70 -4.41 1.67 4.59
CA ASP A 70 -3.44 2.75 4.49
C ASP A 70 -3.74 3.77 5.59
N ALA A 71 -2.88 3.81 6.60
CA ALA A 71 -3.04 4.70 7.74
C ALA A 71 -2.62 6.15 7.43
N ASN A 72 -1.98 6.39 6.29
CA ASN A 72 -1.56 7.72 5.84
C ASN A 72 -0.89 8.55 6.95
N GLU A 73 0.08 7.94 7.64
CA GLU A 73 0.85 8.57 8.72
C GLU A 73 0.04 8.96 9.98
N ALA A 74 -1.22 8.49 10.10
CA ALA A 74 -2.13 8.97 11.14
C ALA A 74 -2.01 8.24 12.49
N TRP A 75 -1.26 7.13 12.57
CA TRP A 75 -1.19 6.33 13.79
C TRP A 75 -0.05 6.76 14.70
N SER A 76 -0.32 6.73 16.01
CA SER A 76 0.70 6.70 17.05
C SER A 76 1.20 5.27 17.29
N GLN A 77 2.30 5.12 18.02
CA GLN A 77 2.77 3.79 18.46
C GLN A 77 1.70 3.04 19.24
N ARG A 78 0.94 3.73 20.08
CA ARG A 78 -0.18 3.17 20.83
C ARG A 78 -1.28 2.67 19.91
N ASP A 79 -1.66 3.43 18.89
CA ASP A 79 -2.66 3.01 17.91
C ASP A 79 -2.18 1.75 17.18
N TYR A 80 -0.91 1.68 16.80
CA TYR A 80 -0.32 0.51 16.16
C TYR A 80 -0.45 -0.73 17.04
N GLU A 81 -0.05 -0.64 18.33
CA GLU A 81 -0.09 -1.75 19.28
C GLU A 81 -1.53 -2.22 19.57
N GLU A 82 -2.47 -1.28 19.69
CA GLU A 82 -3.87 -1.58 20.00
C GLU A 82 -4.65 -2.07 18.77
N LEU A 83 -4.43 -1.48 17.59
CA LEU A 83 -5.25 -1.75 16.41
C LEU A 83 -4.72 -2.92 15.56
N THR A 84 -3.41 -3.14 15.48
CA THR A 84 -2.85 -4.18 14.59
C THR A 84 -3.41 -5.59 14.88
N PRO A 85 -3.56 -6.04 16.14
CA PRO A 85 -4.19 -7.35 16.43
C PRO A 85 -5.64 -7.43 15.91
N GLU A 86 -6.39 -6.34 15.99
CA GLU A 86 -7.77 -6.27 15.49
C GLU A 86 -7.80 -6.33 13.96
N MET A 87 -6.87 -5.64 13.28
CA MET A 87 -6.75 -5.70 11.83
C MET A 87 -6.46 -7.12 11.34
N VAL A 88 -5.60 -7.85 12.04
CA VAL A 88 -5.36 -9.28 11.77
C VAL A 88 -6.66 -10.08 11.89
N ARG A 89 -7.43 -9.87 12.96
CA ARG A 89 -8.72 -10.56 13.16
C ARG A 89 -9.74 -10.24 12.06
N LEU A 90 -9.71 -9.05 11.52
CA LEU A 90 -10.54 -8.62 10.40
C LEU A 90 -10.00 -9.11 9.05
N GLY A 91 -8.89 -9.85 9.02
CA GLY A 91 -8.31 -10.40 7.81
C GLY A 91 -7.68 -9.34 6.90
N VAL A 92 -7.15 -8.27 7.49
CA VAL A 92 -6.30 -7.32 6.76
C VAL A 92 -4.98 -7.99 6.42
N GLU A 93 -4.51 -7.82 5.19
CA GLU A 93 -3.30 -8.49 4.69
C GLU A 93 -2.06 -7.61 4.72
N MET A 94 -2.21 -6.29 4.77
CA MET A 94 -1.09 -5.34 4.77
C MET A 94 -1.53 -4.00 5.38
N LEU A 95 -0.62 -3.38 6.13
CA LEU A 95 -0.74 -2.03 6.69
C LEU A 95 0.25 -1.10 5.99
N GLU A 96 -0.25 -0.06 5.30
CA GLU A 96 0.57 0.94 4.64
C GLU A 96 0.75 2.17 5.54
N GLN A 97 1.98 2.64 5.63
CA GLN A 97 2.48 3.85 6.30
C GLN A 97 1.74 4.24 7.60
N PRO A 98 1.94 3.46 8.69
CA PRO A 98 1.31 3.79 9.98
C PRO A 98 1.79 5.10 10.58
N PHE A 99 3.09 5.36 10.52
CA PHE A 99 3.75 6.50 11.16
C PHE A 99 4.24 7.53 10.15
N SER A 100 4.38 8.78 10.61
CA SER A 100 4.97 9.84 9.80
C SER A 100 6.36 9.49 9.30
N ALA A 101 6.65 9.81 8.05
CA ALA A 101 7.95 9.61 7.44
C ALA A 101 9.05 10.29 8.28
N GLY A 102 10.10 9.52 8.61
CA GLY A 102 11.18 9.97 9.49
C GLY A 102 10.90 9.83 11.00
N ALA A 103 9.69 9.46 11.41
CA ALA A 103 9.33 9.11 12.79
C ALA A 103 8.99 7.61 12.95
N ASP A 104 9.28 6.81 11.94
CA ASP A 104 8.94 5.40 11.80
C ASP A 104 9.99 4.41 12.34
N ALA A 105 11.09 4.90 12.90
CA ALA A 105 12.15 4.05 13.45
C ALA A 105 11.68 3.10 14.57
N CYS A 106 10.57 3.44 15.26
CA CYS A 106 9.97 2.57 16.29
C CYS A 106 9.51 1.21 15.72
N LEU A 107 9.24 1.10 14.40
CA LEU A 107 8.90 -0.16 13.75
C LEU A 107 9.95 -1.27 13.97
N ALA A 108 11.22 -0.91 14.20
CA ALA A 108 12.27 -1.89 14.48
C ALA A 108 12.01 -2.70 15.76
N SER A 109 11.29 -2.14 16.74
CA SER A 109 11.02 -2.75 18.04
C SER A 109 9.57 -3.22 18.23
N LEU A 110 8.68 -2.89 17.30
CA LEU A 110 7.26 -3.24 17.40
C LEU A 110 6.97 -4.63 16.81
N PRO A 111 5.99 -5.37 17.35
CA PRO A 111 5.57 -6.65 16.80
C PRO A 111 5.01 -6.48 15.38
N LYS A 112 5.56 -7.22 14.43
CA LYS A 112 5.10 -7.23 13.04
C LYS A 112 4.05 -8.32 12.83
N LEU A 113 2.80 -8.03 13.18
CA LEU A 113 1.67 -8.96 13.04
C LEU A 113 1.11 -8.98 11.60
N LEU A 114 1.37 -7.94 10.84
CA LEU A 114 1.05 -7.76 9.42
C LEU A 114 2.28 -7.27 8.68
N PRO A 115 2.44 -7.57 7.39
CA PRO A 115 3.40 -6.86 6.56
C PRO A 115 3.13 -5.35 6.59
N VAL A 116 4.17 -4.57 6.84
CA VAL A 116 4.10 -3.10 6.85
C VAL A 116 4.72 -2.56 5.57
N CYS A 117 4.00 -1.68 4.89
CA CYS A 117 4.40 -1.08 3.62
C CYS A 117 4.81 0.38 3.80
N ALA A 118 5.99 0.74 3.30
CA ALA A 118 6.45 2.13 3.24
C ALA A 118 5.88 2.84 2.00
N ASP A 119 5.19 3.96 2.20
CA ASP A 119 4.76 4.87 1.13
C ASP A 119 5.49 6.22 1.25
N GLU A 120 5.09 7.06 2.17
CA GLU A 120 5.69 8.38 2.39
C GLU A 120 7.17 8.29 2.82
N SER A 121 7.60 7.18 3.37
CA SER A 121 9.02 6.94 3.73
C SER A 121 9.88 6.44 2.55
N CYS A 122 9.26 6.04 1.43
CA CYS A 122 9.93 5.45 0.26
C CYS A 122 9.85 6.36 -0.96
N HIS A 123 10.93 7.06 -1.32
CA HIS A 123 10.95 8.02 -2.42
C HIS A 123 11.86 7.63 -3.59
N ASP A 124 13.10 7.26 -3.31
CA ASP A 124 14.16 7.00 -4.29
C ASP A 124 15.04 5.83 -3.84
N THR A 125 16.02 5.46 -4.64
CA THR A 125 16.97 4.39 -4.30
C THR A 125 17.70 4.63 -2.98
N LYS A 126 17.97 5.88 -2.58
CA LYS A 126 18.68 6.23 -1.33
C LYS A 126 17.81 6.03 -0.10
N SER A 127 16.49 6.07 -0.26
CA SER A 127 15.57 5.85 0.85
C SER A 127 15.50 4.38 1.27
N LEU A 128 15.77 3.42 0.36
CA LEU A 128 15.59 1.99 0.60
C LEU A 128 16.47 1.46 1.73
N ASP A 129 17.74 1.87 1.82
CA ASP A 129 18.67 1.36 2.83
C ASP A 129 18.16 1.57 4.26
N ARG A 130 17.55 2.73 4.52
CA ARG A 130 17.03 3.06 5.87
C ARG A 130 15.70 2.36 6.20
N LEU A 131 15.04 1.75 5.22
CA LEU A 131 13.79 1.01 5.42
C LEU A 131 14.04 -0.46 5.79
N ILE A 132 15.28 -0.96 5.63
CA ILE A 132 15.64 -2.33 5.96
C ILE A 132 15.40 -2.61 7.45
N GLY A 133 14.63 -3.67 7.73
CA GLY A 133 14.24 -4.03 9.11
C GLY A 133 13.06 -3.22 9.67
N LEU A 134 12.65 -2.14 9.00
CA LEU A 134 11.48 -1.36 9.40
C LEU A 134 10.22 -1.81 8.65
N TYR A 135 10.33 -2.11 7.37
CA TYR A 135 9.23 -2.45 6.48
C TYR A 135 9.49 -3.77 5.76
N GLU A 136 8.44 -4.48 5.39
CA GLU A 136 8.48 -5.68 4.56
C GLU A 136 8.14 -5.38 3.10
N VAL A 137 7.37 -4.31 2.85
CA VAL A 137 6.87 -3.92 1.54
C VAL A 137 7.23 -2.46 1.26
N VAL A 138 7.50 -2.12 0.01
CA VAL A 138 7.70 -0.74 -0.43
C VAL A 138 6.71 -0.38 -1.53
N ASN A 139 6.06 0.78 -1.41
CA ASN A 139 5.14 1.29 -2.41
C ASN A 139 5.88 2.22 -3.38
N LEU A 140 6.14 1.73 -4.58
CA LEU A 140 6.78 2.50 -5.64
C LEU A 140 5.72 3.31 -6.40
N LYS A 141 5.86 4.63 -6.39
CA LYS A 141 5.03 5.56 -7.16
C LYS A 141 5.91 6.38 -8.09
N LEU A 142 5.58 6.41 -9.38
CA LEU A 142 6.34 7.19 -10.38
C LEU A 142 6.37 8.67 -10.03
N ASP A 143 5.32 9.15 -9.37
CA ASP A 143 5.20 10.53 -8.88
C ASP A 143 6.27 10.87 -7.81
N LYS A 144 6.68 9.89 -6.99
CA LYS A 144 7.75 10.05 -5.98
C LYS A 144 9.13 9.85 -6.58
N THR A 145 9.28 8.84 -7.44
CA THR A 145 10.59 8.47 -8.01
C THR A 145 11.05 9.39 -9.14
N GLY A 146 10.17 10.25 -9.63
CA GLY A 146 10.46 11.12 -10.78
C GLY A 146 10.40 10.42 -12.14
N GLY A 147 9.86 9.17 -12.19
CA GLY A 147 9.59 8.46 -13.43
C GLY A 147 10.03 7.00 -13.45
N LEU A 148 9.79 6.36 -14.62
CA LEU A 148 9.96 4.92 -14.79
C LEU A 148 11.40 4.45 -14.60
N THR A 149 12.39 5.23 -15.06
CA THR A 149 13.81 4.83 -15.01
C THR A 149 14.30 4.62 -13.58
N GLU A 150 13.99 5.54 -12.68
CA GLU A 150 14.36 5.41 -11.27
C GLU A 150 13.53 4.33 -10.58
N ALA A 151 12.24 4.25 -10.89
CA ALA A 151 11.35 3.23 -10.33
C ALA A 151 11.80 1.80 -10.67
N LEU A 152 12.31 1.55 -11.88
CA LEU A 152 12.88 0.25 -12.27
C LEU A 152 14.15 -0.09 -11.47
N LYS A 153 15.02 0.91 -11.24
CA LYS A 153 16.19 0.72 -10.37
C LYS A 153 15.78 0.41 -8.94
N MET A 154 14.80 1.15 -8.41
CA MET A 154 14.26 0.91 -7.08
C MET A 154 13.66 -0.49 -6.95
N LYS A 155 12.89 -0.95 -7.93
CA LYS A 155 12.32 -2.31 -7.94
C LYS A 155 13.43 -3.37 -7.86
N ALA A 156 14.48 -3.23 -8.66
CA ALA A 156 15.61 -4.17 -8.64
C ALA A 156 16.33 -4.16 -7.29
N LEU A 157 16.58 -2.97 -6.73
CA LEU A 157 17.24 -2.81 -5.44
C LEU A 157 16.35 -3.30 -4.28
N ALA A 158 15.06 -2.99 -4.30
CA ALA A 158 14.10 -3.50 -3.31
C ALA A 158 14.09 -5.02 -3.25
N SER A 159 14.08 -5.69 -4.41
CA SER A 159 14.18 -7.15 -4.48
C SER A 159 15.49 -7.69 -3.91
N GLN A 160 16.63 -7.01 -4.13
CA GLN A 160 17.93 -7.40 -3.55
C GLN A 160 17.94 -7.26 -2.03
N HIS A 161 17.23 -6.29 -1.47
CA HIS A 161 17.07 -6.10 -0.02
C HIS A 161 15.97 -6.98 0.60
N GLY A 162 15.27 -7.78 -0.19
CA GLY A 162 14.22 -8.68 0.29
C GLY A 162 12.86 -8.03 0.51
N PHE A 163 12.65 -6.80 0.03
CA PHE A 163 11.32 -6.17 0.07
C PHE A 163 10.37 -6.79 -0.96
N GLU A 164 9.12 -6.94 -0.58
CA GLU A 164 8.02 -7.03 -1.53
C GLU A 164 7.71 -5.64 -2.12
N VAL A 165 7.17 -5.63 -3.34
CA VAL A 165 6.90 -4.36 -4.05
C VAL A 165 5.41 -4.24 -4.33
N MET A 166 4.83 -3.16 -3.84
CA MET A 166 3.55 -2.62 -4.30
C MET A 166 3.82 -1.48 -5.27
N VAL A 167 3.01 -1.34 -6.30
CA VAL A 167 3.09 -0.20 -7.22
C VAL A 167 1.82 0.63 -7.08
N GLY A 168 1.98 1.82 -6.53
CA GLY A 168 0.91 2.79 -6.38
C GLY A 168 0.97 3.92 -7.40
N CYS A 169 0.09 4.89 -7.23
CA CYS A 169 0.03 6.11 -8.04
C CYS A 169 -0.67 7.22 -7.26
N MET A 170 -0.52 8.43 -7.74
CA MET A 170 -1.38 9.54 -7.36
C MET A 170 -2.59 9.62 -8.29
N VAL A 171 -3.53 10.52 -8.06
CA VAL A 171 -4.66 10.76 -8.97
C VAL A 171 -4.12 11.29 -10.30
N GLY A 172 -4.45 10.62 -11.39
CA GLY A 172 -3.97 11.00 -12.71
C GLY A 172 -4.74 10.34 -13.85
N THR A 173 -4.36 10.66 -15.07
CA THR A 173 -4.95 10.08 -16.27
C THR A 173 -4.41 8.67 -16.54
N SER A 174 -5.07 7.93 -17.44
CA SER A 174 -4.57 6.62 -17.91
C SER A 174 -3.15 6.72 -18.49
N LEU A 175 -2.78 7.85 -19.08
CA LEU A 175 -1.45 8.08 -19.61
C LEU A 175 -0.39 8.14 -18.50
N ALA A 176 -0.71 8.75 -17.36
CA ALA A 176 0.15 8.78 -16.18
C ALA A 176 0.28 7.38 -15.54
N MET A 177 -0.80 6.58 -15.57
CA MET A 177 -0.83 5.24 -14.98
C MET A 177 -0.14 4.16 -15.83
N ALA A 178 -0.10 4.32 -17.15
CA ALA A 178 0.45 3.30 -18.05
C ALA A 178 1.89 2.87 -17.71
N PRO A 179 2.84 3.76 -17.38
CA PRO A 179 4.17 3.34 -16.98
C PRO A 179 4.20 2.57 -15.65
N ALA A 180 3.34 2.92 -14.70
CA ALA A 180 3.20 2.20 -13.42
C ALA A 180 2.71 0.76 -13.64
N PHE A 181 1.82 0.54 -14.61
CA PHE A 181 1.39 -0.81 -14.99
C PHE A 181 2.55 -1.69 -15.49
N PHE A 182 3.50 -1.13 -16.23
CA PHE A 182 4.69 -1.85 -16.65
C PHE A 182 5.66 -2.12 -15.51
N LEU A 183 5.76 -1.19 -14.56
CA LEU A 183 6.57 -1.40 -13.36
C LEU A 183 6.04 -2.55 -12.51
N ALA A 184 4.72 -2.73 -12.46
CA ALA A 184 4.02 -3.71 -11.64
C ALA A 184 4.07 -5.15 -12.22
N GLN A 185 4.66 -5.36 -13.42
CA GLN A 185 4.90 -6.71 -13.97
C GLN A 185 6.05 -7.38 -13.23
#